data_f9004914fe321ff9127bd586afc35ff5
#
_entry.id   f9004914fe321ff9127bd586afc35ff5
#
_cell.length_a   1.000
_cell.length_b   1.000
_cell.length_c   1.000
_cell.angle_alpha   90.00
_cell.angle_beta   90.00
_cell.angle_gamma   90.00
#
_symmetry.space_group_name_H-M   'P 1'
#
loop_
_entity.id
_entity.type
_entity.pdbx_description
1 polymer ?
#
loop_
_entity_poly.entity_id
_entity_poly.type
_entity_poly.pdbx_seq_one_letter_code
_entity_poly.pdbx_strand_id
1 'polypeptide(L)'
;KMTHCALYSFVGFFFRCITPSASGGQPMQIFYMKKDKLPIPVTTLVLMIVTITYKAVLVVIGVLICFLGGDFLRGYLGDYMWVFYLGVGLNVFCVTFMMILVFAPGLEKWIMVKGLKIIEHVRILKPKKARLEKLEASMDQYHATAAFWASHKRIILNVFIITFVQRCILFTVT
;
A
#
# COMPACT_ATOMS: atom_id res chain seq x y z
N LYS A 1 5.81 16.23 13.12
CA LYS A 1 5.20 17.57 12.89
C LYS A 1 4.39 17.49 11.61
N MET A 2 3.23 18.17 11.56
CA MET A 2 2.33 18.15 10.36
C MET A 2 3.04 18.60 9.08
N THR A 3 3.95 19.54 9.16
CA THR A 3 4.76 20.03 8.04
C THR A 3 5.58 18.94 7.36
N HIS A 4 6.18 17.99 8.11
CA HIS A 4 6.91 16.87 7.53
C HIS A 4 5.98 15.90 6.79
N CYS A 5 4.77 15.65 7.32
CA CYS A 5 3.78 14.79 6.64
C CYS A 5 3.33 15.40 5.32
N ALA A 6 3.10 16.72 5.28
CA ALA A 6 2.78 17.43 4.05
C ALA A 6 3.94 17.35 3.04
N LEU A 7 5.18 17.55 3.50
CA LEU A 7 6.37 17.42 2.66
C LEU A 7 6.47 16.04 2.02
N TYR A 8 6.28 14.95 2.78
CA TYR A 8 6.31 13.58 2.24
C TYR A 8 5.21 13.34 1.21
N SER A 9 4.03 13.93 1.41
CA SER A 9 2.93 13.83 0.45
C SER A 9 3.27 14.54 -0.86
N PHE A 10 3.82 15.75 -0.79
CA PHE A 10 4.25 16.52 -1.97
C PHE A 10 5.39 15.83 -2.72
N VAL A 11 6.39 15.31 -2.00
CA VAL A 11 7.48 14.53 -2.59
C VAL A 11 6.93 13.30 -3.30
N GLY A 12 6.03 12.56 -2.65
CA GLY A 12 5.41 11.39 -3.26
C GLY A 12 4.61 11.73 -4.52
N PHE A 13 3.85 12.81 -4.49
CA PHE A 13 3.09 13.29 -5.65
C PHE A 13 4.01 13.71 -6.79
N PHE A 14 5.00 14.55 -6.53
CA PHE A 14 5.96 15.04 -7.52
C PHE A 14 6.67 13.89 -8.23
N PHE A 15 7.21 12.93 -7.47
CA PHE A 15 7.92 11.80 -8.05
C PHE A 15 6.99 10.82 -8.80
N ARG A 16 5.71 10.75 -8.47
CA ARG A 16 4.73 10.01 -9.28
C ARG A 16 4.49 10.67 -10.64
N CYS A 17 4.51 11.99 -10.70
CA CYS A 17 4.28 12.71 -11.96
C CYS A 17 5.45 12.57 -12.93
N ILE A 18 6.71 12.50 -12.45
CA ILE A 18 7.90 12.48 -13.29
C ILE A 18 8.44 11.07 -13.58
N THR A 19 7.95 10.04 -12.89
CA THR A 19 8.43 8.66 -13.10
C THR A 19 7.46 7.83 -13.95
N PRO A 20 7.99 6.97 -14.82
CA PRO A 20 7.16 6.05 -15.60
C PRO A 20 6.30 5.19 -14.65
N SER A 21 5.03 5.01 -15.01
CA SER A 21 4.05 4.23 -14.24
C SER A 21 3.85 4.70 -12.79
N ALA A 22 4.17 5.96 -12.47
CA ALA A 22 4.06 6.54 -11.12
C ALA A 22 4.81 5.74 -10.03
N SER A 23 5.84 4.97 -10.41
CA SER A 23 6.54 4.02 -9.51
C SER A 23 7.48 4.69 -8.51
N GLY A 24 7.99 5.90 -8.80
CA GLY A 24 8.99 6.60 -7.99
C GLY A 24 8.45 7.24 -6.70
N GLY A 25 7.15 7.43 -6.56
CA GLY A 25 6.57 8.14 -5.42
C GLY A 25 6.86 7.50 -4.07
N GLN A 26 6.62 6.20 -3.93
CA GLN A 26 6.82 5.47 -2.67
C GLN A 26 8.30 5.34 -2.29
N PRO A 27 9.22 4.93 -3.18
CA PRO A 27 10.64 4.87 -2.86
C PRO A 27 11.21 6.21 -2.40
N MET A 28 10.80 7.31 -3.02
CA MET A 28 11.27 8.63 -2.64
C MET A 28 10.68 9.10 -1.29
N GLN A 29 9.45 8.76 -0.98
CA GLN A 29 8.88 8.99 0.35
C GLN A 29 9.70 8.24 1.42
N ILE A 30 10.03 6.96 1.20
CA ILE A 30 10.89 6.18 2.10
C ILE A 30 12.25 6.86 2.28
N PHE A 31 12.85 7.33 1.20
CA PHE A 31 14.14 8.00 1.24
C PHE A 31 14.11 9.27 2.12
N TYR A 32 13.11 10.14 1.94
CA TYR A 32 12.96 11.36 2.73
C TYR A 32 12.63 11.06 4.20
N MET A 33 11.75 10.08 4.48
CA MET A 33 11.45 9.67 5.85
C MET A 33 12.68 9.06 6.55
N LYS A 34 13.53 8.32 5.81
CA LYS A 34 14.82 7.83 6.33
C LYS A 34 15.77 8.96 6.67
N LYS A 35 15.80 10.03 5.88
CA LYS A 35 16.60 11.23 6.17
C LYS A 35 16.19 11.88 7.49
N ASP A 36 14.90 11.82 7.84
CA ASP A 36 14.37 12.27 9.12
C ASP A 36 14.50 11.22 10.25
N LYS A 37 15.42 10.24 10.08
CA LYS A 37 15.77 9.19 11.05
C LYS A 37 14.62 8.21 11.37
N LEU A 38 13.60 8.12 10.52
CA LEU A 38 12.56 7.10 10.67
C LEU A 38 13.08 5.74 10.20
N PRO A 39 12.85 4.64 10.95
CA PRO A 39 13.28 3.31 10.56
C PRO A 39 12.55 2.86 9.29
N ILE A 40 13.30 2.25 8.36
CA ILE A 40 12.75 1.81 7.07
C ILE A 40 11.56 0.85 7.23
N PRO A 41 11.57 -0.15 8.16
CA PRO A 41 10.44 -1.05 8.34
C PRO A 41 9.14 -0.33 8.70
N VAL A 42 9.23 0.64 9.63
CA VAL A 42 8.08 1.46 10.05
C VAL A 42 7.54 2.29 8.89
N THR A 43 8.43 2.94 8.16
CA THR A 43 8.08 3.76 6.99
C THR A 43 7.38 2.93 5.90
N THR A 44 7.93 1.77 5.59
CA THR A 44 7.35 0.85 4.60
C THR A 44 5.96 0.39 5.01
N LEU A 45 5.77 0.03 6.29
CA LEU A 45 4.48 -0.40 6.81
C LEU A 45 3.44 0.72 6.76
N VAL A 46 3.81 1.95 7.14
CA VAL A 46 2.91 3.11 7.04
C VAL A 46 2.45 3.33 5.59
N LEU A 47 3.38 3.31 4.63
CA LEU A 47 3.03 3.48 3.22
C LEU A 47 2.18 2.32 2.69
N MET A 48 2.41 1.11 3.18
CA MET A 48 1.62 -0.07 2.83
C MET A 48 0.17 0.07 3.34
N ILE A 49 -0.02 0.52 4.59
CA ILE A 49 -1.36 0.79 5.16
C ILE A 49 -2.08 1.87 4.35
N VAL A 50 -1.40 2.96 4.01
CA VAL A 50 -1.99 4.01 3.17
C VAL A 50 -2.42 3.46 1.81
N THR A 51 -1.60 2.61 1.20
CA THR A 51 -1.92 1.98 -0.10
C THR A 51 -3.10 1.02 0.01
N ILE A 52 -3.18 0.22 1.07
CA ILE A 52 -4.32 -0.67 1.35
C ILE A 52 -5.60 0.14 1.50
N THR A 53 -5.56 1.20 2.33
CA THR A 53 -6.71 2.08 2.55
C THR A 53 -7.19 2.71 1.25
N TYR A 54 -6.28 3.19 0.43
CA TYR A 54 -6.59 3.76 -0.89
C TYR A 54 -7.30 2.75 -1.80
N LYS A 55 -6.77 1.54 -1.90
CA LYS A 55 -7.36 0.47 -2.71
C LYS A 55 -8.70 -0.01 -2.14
N ALA A 56 -8.82 -0.09 -0.81
CA ALA A 56 -10.08 -0.45 -0.15
C ALA A 56 -11.19 0.56 -0.45
N VAL A 57 -10.87 1.86 -0.43
CA VAL A 57 -11.82 2.91 -0.83
C VAL A 57 -12.27 2.74 -2.28
N LEU A 58 -11.36 2.43 -3.21
CA LEU A 58 -11.74 2.18 -4.61
C LEU A 58 -12.65 0.96 -4.75
N VAL A 59 -12.42 -0.09 -3.98
CA VAL A 59 -13.31 -1.27 -3.94
C VAL A 59 -14.70 -0.88 -3.43
N VAL A 60 -14.78 -0.11 -2.33
CA VAL A 60 -16.06 0.35 -1.79
C VAL A 60 -16.83 1.20 -2.80
N ILE A 61 -16.16 2.15 -3.45
CA ILE A 61 -16.78 2.98 -4.49
C ILE A 61 -17.22 2.12 -5.68
N GLY A 62 -16.39 1.18 -6.16
CA GLY A 62 -16.75 0.27 -7.24
C GLY A 62 -17.97 -0.59 -6.92
N VAL A 63 -18.05 -1.11 -5.70
CA VAL A 63 -19.21 -1.88 -5.22
C VAL A 63 -20.45 -0.98 -5.12
N LEU A 64 -20.32 0.24 -4.58
CA LEU A 64 -21.43 1.20 -4.52
C LEU A 64 -21.99 1.52 -5.91
N ILE A 65 -21.11 1.74 -6.89
CA ILE A 65 -21.51 1.99 -8.27
C ILE A 65 -22.24 0.79 -8.86
N CYS A 66 -21.78 -0.45 -8.55
CA CYS A 66 -22.49 -1.66 -8.97
C CYS A 66 -23.92 -1.73 -8.41
N PHE A 67 -24.11 -1.36 -7.14
CA PHE A 67 -25.41 -1.45 -6.49
C PHE A 67 -26.36 -0.32 -6.88
N LEU A 68 -25.86 0.92 -6.97
CA LEU A 68 -26.67 2.11 -7.18
C LEU A 68 -26.85 2.46 -8.68
N GLY A 69 -25.92 2.07 -9.52
CA GLY A 69 -25.86 2.44 -10.94
C GLY A 69 -25.78 1.25 -11.90
N GLY A 70 -26.19 0.06 -11.48
CA GLY A 70 -26.08 -1.16 -12.28
C GLY A 70 -26.78 -1.06 -13.65
N ASP A 71 -27.96 -0.46 -13.71
CA ASP A 71 -28.70 -0.29 -14.95
C ASP A 71 -28.08 0.78 -15.86
N PHE A 72 -27.58 1.85 -15.26
CA PHE A 72 -26.85 2.90 -15.97
C PHE A 72 -25.53 2.35 -16.54
N LEU A 73 -24.79 1.57 -15.77
CA LEU A 73 -23.56 0.92 -16.23
C LEU A 73 -23.82 -0.05 -17.39
N ARG A 74 -24.89 -0.84 -17.31
CA ARG A 74 -25.28 -1.76 -18.40
C ARG A 74 -25.59 -1.01 -19.69
N GLY A 75 -26.23 0.15 -19.59
CA GLY A 75 -26.50 0.99 -20.75
C GLY A 75 -25.24 1.56 -21.41
N TYR A 76 -24.21 1.86 -20.63
CA TYR A 76 -22.98 2.46 -21.15
C TYR A 76 -21.90 1.42 -21.53
N LEU A 77 -21.71 0.36 -20.72
CA LEU A 77 -20.66 -0.64 -20.95
C LEU A 77 -21.14 -1.82 -21.83
N GLY A 78 -22.44 -2.09 -21.92
CA GLY A 78 -22.96 -3.19 -22.74
C GLY A 78 -22.18 -4.49 -22.51
N ASP A 79 -21.58 -5.01 -23.59
CA ASP A 79 -20.81 -6.24 -23.59
C ASP A 79 -19.49 -6.17 -22.79
N TYR A 80 -19.01 -4.99 -22.42
CA TYR A 80 -17.75 -4.80 -21.66
C TYR A 80 -17.95 -4.85 -20.14
N MET A 81 -19.12 -5.17 -19.64
CA MET A 81 -19.42 -5.26 -18.20
C MET A 81 -18.49 -6.25 -17.46
N TRP A 82 -18.06 -7.30 -18.13
CA TRP A 82 -17.11 -8.28 -17.58
C TRP A 82 -15.73 -7.66 -17.22
N VAL A 83 -15.25 -6.67 -18.00
CA VAL A 83 -14.00 -5.96 -17.73
C VAL A 83 -14.08 -5.17 -16.42
N PHE A 84 -15.23 -4.57 -16.17
CA PHE A 84 -15.50 -3.85 -14.93
C PHE A 84 -15.46 -4.80 -13.72
N TYR A 85 -16.15 -5.95 -13.80
CA TYR A 85 -16.12 -6.96 -12.74
C TYR A 85 -14.73 -7.54 -12.52
N LEU A 86 -13.98 -7.75 -13.59
CA LEU A 86 -12.58 -8.19 -13.52
C LEU A 86 -11.71 -7.14 -12.80
N GLY A 87 -11.89 -5.87 -13.10
CA GLY A 87 -11.19 -4.76 -12.43
C GLY A 87 -11.48 -4.68 -10.94
N VAL A 88 -12.76 -4.79 -10.55
CA VAL A 88 -13.16 -4.82 -9.13
C VAL A 88 -12.60 -6.08 -8.46
N GLY A 89 -12.72 -7.24 -9.06
CA GLY A 89 -12.20 -8.51 -8.54
C GLY A 89 -10.68 -8.48 -8.33
N LEU A 90 -9.93 -7.93 -9.28
CA LEU A 90 -8.49 -7.76 -9.16
C LEU A 90 -8.10 -6.81 -8.01
N ASN A 91 -8.86 -5.71 -7.83
CA ASN A 91 -8.64 -4.82 -6.70
C ASN A 91 -8.95 -5.49 -5.35
N VAL A 92 -10.04 -6.24 -5.24
CA VAL A 92 -10.36 -7.02 -4.05
C VAL A 92 -9.25 -8.02 -3.75
N PHE A 93 -8.78 -8.74 -4.76
CA PHE A 93 -7.66 -9.67 -4.62
C PHE A 93 -6.39 -8.97 -4.11
N CYS A 94 -6.01 -7.82 -4.70
CA CYS A 94 -4.86 -7.05 -4.27
C CYS A 94 -4.98 -6.56 -2.82
N VAL A 95 -6.16 -6.07 -2.41
CA VAL A 95 -6.40 -5.61 -1.03
C VAL A 95 -6.28 -6.78 -0.06
N THR A 96 -6.93 -7.90 -0.37
CA THR A 96 -6.89 -9.10 0.47
C THR A 96 -5.46 -9.62 0.60
N PHE A 97 -4.73 -9.71 -0.51
CA PHE A 97 -3.33 -10.13 -0.52
C PHE A 97 -2.44 -9.21 0.33
N MET A 98 -2.58 -7.88 0.18
CA MET A 98 -1.84 -6.92 0.99
C MET A 98 -2.22 -6.98 2.48
N MET A 99 -3.51 -7.19 2.79
CA MET A 99 -3.95 -7.39 4.18
C MET A 99 -3.32 -8.63 4.80
N ILE A 100 -3.29 -9.73 4.07
CA ILE A 100 -2.62 -10.96 4.53
C ILE A 100 -1.13 -10.70 4.77
N LEU A 101 -0.45 -9.98 3.88
CA LEU A 101 0.96 -9.63 4.06
C LEU A 101 1.21 -8.77 5.31
N VAL A 102 0.31 -7.85 5.65
CA VAL A 102 0.48 -6.97 6.82
C VAL A 102 0.16 -7.67 8.12
N PHE A 103 -0.86 -8.55 8.13
CA PHE A 103 -1.39 -9.14 9.37
C PHE A 103 -0.97 -10.59 9.62
N ALA A 104 -0.34 -11.26 8.64
CA ALA A 104 0.13 -12.64 8.79
C ALA A 104 1.62 -12.71 9.13
N PRO A 105 2.00 -12.84 10.40
CA PRO A 105 3.38 -12.69 10.87
C PRO A 105 4.37 -13.76 10.36
N GLY A 106 3.88 -14.81 9.72
CA GLY A 106 4.73 -15.89 9.18
C GLY A 106 5.05 -15.76 7.70
N LEU A 107 4.14 -15.17 6.92
CA LEU A 107 4.26 -15.06 5.46
C LEU A 107 5.33 -14.04 5.04
N GLU A 108 5.42 -12.93 5.76
CA GLU A 108 6.44 -11.90 5.50
C GLU A 108 7.85 -12.43 5.67
N LYS A 109 8.11 -13.13 6.79
CA LYS A 109 9.41 -13.74 7.08
C LYS A 109 9.77 -14.75 5.99
N TRP A 110 8.81 -15.58 5.58
CA TRP A 110 9.00 -16.56 4.53
C TRP A 110 9.31 -15.92 3.16
N ILE A 111 8.55 -14.88 2.78
CA ILE A 111 8.74 -14.16 1.51
C ILE A 111 10.07 -13.42 1.51
N MET A 112 10.44 -12.75 2.60
CA MET A 112 11.71 -12.03 2.71
C MET A 112 12.91 -12.97 2.70
N VAL A 113 12.86 -14.07 3.45
CA VAL A 113 13.93 -15.09 3.48
C VAL A 113 14.05 -15.77 2.11
N LYS A 114 12.93 -16.11 1.47
CA LYS A 114 12.93 -16.68 0.12
C LYS A 114 13.44 -15.69 -0.93
N GLY A 115 13.00 -14.43 -0.84
CA GLY A 115 13.49 -13.34 -1.70
C GLY A 115 14.99 -13.12 -1.54
N LEU A 116 15.50 -13.11 -0.30
CA LEU A 116 16.94 -13.00 -0.03
C LEU A 116 17.71 -14.18 -0.62
N LYS A 117 17.23 -15.41 -0.44
CA LYS A 117 17.84 -16.61 -1.02
C LYS A 117 17.87 -16.58 -2.55
N ILE A 118 16.80 -16.06 -3.19
CA ILE A 118 16.76 -15.91 -4.65
C ILE A 118 17.80 -14.89 -5.10
N ILE A 119 17.93 -13.74 -4.42
CA ILE A 119 18.91 -12.70 -4.73
C ILE A 119 20.35 -13.20 -4.49
N GLU A 120 20.57 -14.00 -3.46
CA GLU A 120 21.86 -14.67 -3.20
C GLU A 120 22.16 -15.74 -4.25
N HIS A 121 21.15 -16.50 -4.70
CA HIS A 121 21.28 -17.51 -5.75
C HIS A 121 21.66 -16.89 -7.11
N VAL A 122 21.11 -15.72 -7.44
CA VAL A 122 21.43 -14.94 -8.66
C VAL A 122 22.84 -14.28 -8.58
N ARG A 123 23.63 -14.54 -7.52
CA ARG A 123 24.98 -13.98 -7.28
C ARG A 123 25.06 -12.44 -7.27
N ILE A 124 23.95 -11.74 -7.13
CA ILE A 124 23.95 -10.27 -7.01
C ILE A 124 24.55 -9.81 -5.68
N LEU A 125 24.44 -10.63 -4.62
CA LEU A 125 24.91 -10.29 -3.28
C LEU A 125 25.62 -11.49 -2.65
N LYS A 126 26.83 -11.25 -2.06
CA LYS A 126 27.55 -12.27 -1.29
C LYS A 126 26.82 -12.55 0.04
N PRO A 127 26.68 -13.82 0.45
CA PRO A 127 26.04 -14.19 1.72
C PRO A 127 26.83 -13.61 2.91
N LYS A 128 26.20 -12.77 3.72
CA LYS A 128 26.75 -12.24 4.99
C LYS A 128 25.78 -12.49 6.12
N LYS A 129 26.19 -13.21 7.16
CA LYS A 129 25.41 -13.48 8.39
C LYS A 129 24.87 -12.20 9.03
N ALA A 130 25.66 -11.13 9.08
CA ALA A 130 25.25 -9.81 9.56
C ALA A 130 24.07 -9.18 8.81
N ARG A 131 23.72 -9.67 7.63
CA ARG A 131 22.58 -9.21 6.84
C ARG A 131 21.29 -9.89 7.28
N LEU A 132 21.38 -11.17 7.65
CA LEU A 132 20.27 -11.94 8.24
C LEU A 132 19.87 -11.35 9.61
N GLU A 133 20.83 -11.06 10.48
CA GLU A 133 20.57 -10.43 11.79
C GLU A 133 19.90 -9.05 11.64
N LYS A 134 20.38 -8.23 10.70
CA LYS A 134 19.72 -6.94 10.40
C LYS A 134 18.31 -7.11 9.84
N LEU A 135 18.07 -8.16 9.07
CA LEU A 135 16.76 -8.48 8.53
C LEU A 135 15.82 -8.92 9.64
N GLU A 136 16.28 -9.77 10.55
CA GLU A 136 15.51 -10.21 11.73
C GLU A 136 15.16 -9.04 12.64
N ALA A 137 16.10 -8.18 12.98
CA ALA A 137 15.82 -6.97 13.75
C ALA A 137 14.83 -6.01 13.05
N SER A 138 14.90 -5.93 11.72
CA SER A 138 13.94 -5.15 10.93
C SER A 138 12.54 -5.77 10.94
N MET A 139 12.46 -7.10 10.94
CA MET A 139 11.19 -7.84 11.02
C MET A 139 10.53 -7.69 12.39
N ASP A 140 11.29 -7.75 13.47
CA ASP A 140 10.76 -7.53 14.82
C ASP A 140 10.17 -6.12 14.96
N GLN A 141 10.83 -5.12 14.39
CA GLN A 141 10.34 -3.75 14.34
C GLN A 141 9.06 -3.61 13.51
N TYR A 142 8.99 -4.33 12.38
CA TYR A 142 7.81 -4.38 11.53
C TYR A 142 6.63 -5.03 12.29
N HIS A 143 6.84 -6.17 12.94
CA HIS A 143 5.81 -6.86 13.72
C HIS A 143 5.30 -6.02 14.90
N ALA A 144 6.18 -5.37 15.64
CA ALA A 144 5.79 -4.47 16.73
C ALA A 144 4.92 -3.31 16.21
N THR A 145 5.28 -2.75 15.05
CA THR A 145 4.52 -1.67 14.43
C THR A 145 3.19 -2.16 13.86
N ALA A 146 3.14 -3.32 13.23
CA ALA A 146 1.90 -3.93 12.74
C ALA A 146 0.92 -4.23 13.87
N ALA A 147 1.41 -4.77 15.00
CA ALA A 147 0.61 -5.00 16.20
C ALA A 147 0.06 -3.69 16.80
N PHE A 148 0.87 -2.63 16.82
CA PHE A 148 0.41 -1.30 17.24
C PHE A 148 -0.75 -0.79 16.38
N TRP A 149 -0.65 -0.91 15.06
CA TRP A 149 -1.72 -0.50 14.16
C TRP A 149 -2.96 -1.37 14.29
N ALA A 150 -2.81 -2.69 14.47
CA ALA A 150 -3.93 -3.60 14.70
C ALA A 150 -4.73 -3.26 15.98
N SER A 151 -4.04 -2.76 17.02
CA SER A 151 -4.68 -2.32 18.28
C SER A 151 -5.36 -0.95 18.15
N HIS A 152 -4.91 -0.08 17.26
CA HIS A 152 -5.41 1.28 17.08
C HIS A 152 -6.38 1.44 15.92
N LYS A 153 -7.43 0.62 15.89
CA LYS A 153 -8.44 0.61 14.81
C LYS A 153 -9.07 1.98 14.51
N ARG A 154 -9.18 2.86 15.51
CA ARG A 154 -9.71 4.23 15.34
C ARG A 154 -8.85 5.08 14.39
N ILE A 155 -7.52 4.91 14.43
CA ILE A 155 -6.61 5.64 13.53
C ILE A 155 -6.81 5.16 12.11
N ILE A 156 -6.92 3.85 11.88
CA ILE A 156 -7.18 3.26 10.56
C ILE A 156 -8.52 3.75 10.02
N LEU A 157 -9.56 3.79 10.85
CA LEU A 157 -10.87 4.28 10.47
C LEU A 157 -10.84 5.76 10.06
N ASN A 158 -10.14 6.61 10.83
CA ASN A 158 -10.00 8.02 10.49
C ASN A 158 -9.26 8.21 9.15
N VAL A 159 -8.16 7.46 8.93
CA VAL A 159 -7.43 7.47 7.64
C VAL A 159 -8.34 7.02 6.51
N PHE A 160 -9.17 6.00 6.72
CA PHE A 160 -10.13 5.52 5.74
C PHE A 160 -11.16 6.59 5.38
N ILE A 161 -11.77 7.25 6.39
CA ILE A 161 -12.77 8.32 6.17
C ILE A 161 -12.16 9.49 5.40
N ILE A 162 -10.97 9.95 5.81
CA ILE A 162 -10.27 11.05 5.13
C ILE A 162 -9.97 10.68 3.68
N THR A 163 -9.49 9.47 3.43
CA THR A 163 -9.18 8.99 2.08
C THR A 163 -10.45 8.85 1.25
N PHE A 164 -11.55 8.41 1.85
CA PHE A 164 -12.85 8.30 1.17
C PHE A 164 -13.36 9.67 0.72
N VAL A 165 -13.38 10.65 1.63
CA VAL A 165 -13.79 12.03 1.31
C VAL A 165 -12.90 12.63 0.23
N GLN A 166 -11.58 12.46 0.34
CA GLN A 166 -10.62 12.91 -0.68
C GLN A 166 -10.92 12.32 -2.06
N ARG A 167 -11.31 11.05 -2.12
CA ARG A 167 -11.66 10.39 -3.39
C ARG A 167 -12.98 10.85 -3.95
N CYS A 168 -13.99 11.01 -3.10
CA CYS A 168 -15.28 11.57 -3.55
C CYS A 168 -15.09 12.97 -4.16
N ILE A 169 -14.30 13.84 -3.52
CA ILE A 169 -13.98 15.16 -4.05
C ILE A 169 -13.25 15.05 -5.39
N LEU A 170 -12.25 14.15 -5.50
CA LEU A 170 -11.50 13.97 -6.74
C LEU A 170 -12.42 13.53 -7.91
N PHE A 171 -13.34 12.60 -7.67
CA PHE A 171 -14.28 12.13 -8.67
C PHE A 171 -15.37 13.13 -9.05
N THR A 172 -15.66 14.11 -8.19
CA THR A 172 -16.60 15.21 -8.52
C THR A 172 -15.93 16.31 -9.33
N VAL A 173 -14.61 16.43 -9.33
CA VAL A 173 -13.86 17.46 -10.08
C VAL A 173 -13.47 16.97 -11.47
N THR A 174 -13.49 15.65 -11.71
CA THR A 174 -13.14 15.06 -13.02
C THR A 174 -14.38 14.77 -13.83
#